data_b4f2ce73b6fa79cf007ecad7fb4d80b8
#
_entry.id   b4f2ce73b6fa79cf007ecad7fb4d80b8
#
_cell.length_a   1.000
_cell.length_b   1.000
_cell.length_c   1.000
_cell.angle_alpha   90.00
_cell.angle_beta   90.00
_cell.angle_gamma   90.00
#
_symmetry.space_group_name_H-M   'P 1'
#
loop_
_entity.id
_entity.type
_entity.pdbx_description
1 polymer ?
#
loop_
_entity_poly.entity_id
_entity_poly.type
_entity_poly.pdbx_seq_one_letter_code
_entity_poly.pdbx_strand_id
1 'polypeptide(L)'
;TGVVTGGTLVRVKGVGFDPNVALVVRVGTRALVSARVLGPTMLECLTPAQALTGLLALEVSRNSHDFTGDEVLFEYQALLRLDELAPSRGPRAGGTAVVIAGAGFSQRSAALAYTHARFNTSRVPAVWRSASELRVVAPEHAAGMVRVAVTQNDQQYEGRLTFEYEDGSPTSIEPRTGPVRGGTAVVLRGASVHGVAHGVAYGLAQRAFCKFAGLDVVDASFEGDGSLRCLT
;
A
#
# COMPACT_ATOMS: atom_id res chain seq x y z
N THR A 1 8.60 -13.14 -5.20
CA THR A 1 8.06 -12.40 -6.34
C THR A 1 8.90 -11.16 -6.63
N GLY A 2 8.93 -10.69 -7.87
CA GLY A 2 9.62 -9.47 -8.27
C GLY A 2 9.15 -8.96 -9.63
N VAL A 3 9.56 -7.75 -9.97
CA VAL A 3 9.14 -7.09 -11.22
C VAL A 3 9.96 -7.55 -12.43
N VAL A 4 9.34 -7.53 -13.61
CA VAL A 4 9.99 -7.93 -14.88
C VAL A 4 11.23 -7.11 -15.22
N THR A 5 11.37 -5.90 -14.71
CA THR A 5 12.57 -5.07 -14.89
C THR A 5 13.82 -5.61 -14.15
N GLY A 6 13.61 -6.63 -13.29
CA GLY A 6 14.68 -7.20 -12.47
C GLY A 6 15.07 -6.34 -11.28
N GLY A 7 16.28 -6.56 -10.73
CA GLY A 7 16.77 -5.81 -9.58
C GLY A 7 16.14 -6.15 -8.23
N THR A 8 15.32 -7.20 -8.18
CA THR A 8 14.79 -7.71 -6.90
C THR A 8 15.86 -8.52 -6.21
N LEU A 9 16.18 -8.18 -4.96
CA LEU A 9 17.09 -8.97 -4.13
C LEU A 9 16.41 -10.25 -3.67
N VAL A 10 16.95 -11.38 -4.10
CA VAL A 10 16.46 -12.71 -3.70
C VAL A 10 17.48 -13.36 -2.78
N ARG A 11 17.00 -13.89 -1.65
CA ARG A 11 17.77 -14.74 -0.76
C ARG A 11 17.36 -16.18 -0.95
N VAL A 12 18.33 -17.01 -1.30
CA VAL A 12 18.15 -18.45 -1.50
C VAL A 12 18.66 -19.18 -0.27
N LYS A 13 17.81 -19.97 0.34
CA LYS A 13 18.18 -20.88 1.41
C LYS A 13 18.47 -22.26 0.83
N GLY A 14 19.53 -22.89 1.29
CA GLY A 14 19.96 -24.21 0.84
C GLY A 14 21.02 -24.78 1.74
N VAL A 15 21.79 -25.72 1.23
CA VAL A 15 22.92 -26.34 1.95
C VAL A 15 24.15 -26.42 1.06
N GLY A 16 25.33 -26.41 1.68
CA GLY A 16 26.60 -26.62 0.96
C GLY A 16 27.05 -25.41 0.13
N PHE A 17 26.62 -24.19 0.44
CA PHE A 17 27.17 -22.99 -0.16
C PHE A 17 28.56 -22.69 0.40
N ASP A 18 29.58 -22.70 -0.46
CA ASP A 18 30.96 -22.42 -0.08
C ASP A 18 31.31 -20.96 -0.42
N PRO A 19 31.69 -20.14 0.59
CA PRO A 19 32.03 -18.74 0.35
C PRO A 19 33.28 -18.53 -0.50
N ASN A 20 34.10 -19.56 -0.64
CA ASN A 20 35.34 -19.54 -1.46
C ASN A 20 35.07 -19.89 -2.93
N VAL A 21 33.85 -20.29 -3.27
CA VAL A 21 33.46 -20.67 -4.64
C VAL A 21 32.50 -19.63 -5.20
N ALA A 22 32.80 -19.11 -6.39
CA ALA A 22 31.88 -18.25 -7.10
C ALA A 22 30.66 -19.06 -7.55
N LEU A 23 29.50 -18.73 -6.96
CA LEU A 23 28.23 -19.36 -7.31
C LEU A 23 27.49 -18.50 -8.33
N VAL A 24 26.80 -19.18 -9.24
CA VAL A 24 25.97 -18.58 -10.26
C VAL A 24 24.54 -19.08 -10.07
N VAL A 25 23.59 -18.17 -10.18
CA VAL A 25 22.15 -18.48 -10.16
C VAL A 25 21.61 -18.36 -11.58
N ARG A 26 20.95 -19.42 -12.05
CA ARG A 26 20.17 -19.42 -13.28
C ARG A 26 18.73 -19.11 -12.96
N VAL A 27 18.15 -18.14 -13.68
CA VAL A 27 16.75 -17.79 -13.58
C VAL A 27 16.06 -18.13 -14.91
N GLY A 28 15.17 -19.09 -14.87
CA GLY A 28 14.58 -19.69 -16.07
C GLY A 28 15.61 -20.49 -16.87
N THR A 29 15.57 -20.39 -18.20
CA THR A 29 16.40 -21.24 -19.08
C THR A 29 17.75 -20.65 -19.46
N ARG A 30 17.93 -19.32 -19.36
CA ARG A 30 19.11 -18.65 -19.95
C ARG A 30 19.77 -17.58 -19.09
N ALA A 31 19.03 -16.90 -18.22
CA ALA A 31 19.58 -15.76 -17.48
C ALA A 31 20.47 -16.24 -16.33
N LEU A 32 21.74 -15.88 -16.36
CA LEU A 32 22.71 -16.18 -15.31
C LEU A 32 23.06 -14.89 -14.55
N VAL A 33 23.08 -14.99 -13.24
CA VAL A 33 23.48 -13.90 -12.34
C VAL A 33 24.46 -14.41 -11.29
N SER A 34 25.45 -13.59 -10.94
CA SER A 34 26.36 -13.90 -9.86
C SER A 34 25.65 -13.87 -8.51
N ALA A 35 25.98 -14.80 -7.65
CA ALA A 35 25.46 -14.87 -6.30
C ALA A 35 26.53 -14.50 -5.27
N ARG A 36 26.12 -13.81 -4.23
CA ARG A 36 26.94 -13.56 -3.04
C ARG A 36 26.57 -14.57 -1.96
N VAL A 37 27.53 -15.36 -1.53
CA VAL A 37 27.35 -16.30 -0.43
C VAL A 37 27.39 -15.54 0.89
N LEU A 38 26.35 -15.68 1.71
CA LEU A 38 26.24 -15.08 3.04
C LEU A 38 26.66 -16.07 4.14
N GLY A 39 26.66 -17.36 3.83
CA GLY A 39 27.00 -18.45 4.73
C GLY A 39 26.69 -19.80 4.09
N PRO A 40 26.98 -20.91 4.78
CA PRO A 40 26.87 -22.26 4.20
C PRO A 40 25.43 -22.66 3.81
N THR A 41 24.43 -21.89 4.30
CA THR A 41 23.00 -22.15 4.07
C THR A 41 22.26 -21.01 3.38
N MET A 42 22.94 -19.93 3.01
CA MET A 42 22.30 -18.76 2.42
C MET A 42 23.18 -18.07 1.40
N LEU A 43 22.59 -17.74 0.27
CA LEU A 43 23.15 -16.83 -0.72
C LEU A 43 22.13 -15.76 -1.12
N GLU A 44 22.59 -14.68 -1.74
CA GLU A 44 21.73 -13.65 -2.30
C GLU A 44 22.18 -13.27 -3.72
N CYS A 45 21.22 -12.90 -4.56
CA CYS A 45 21.46 -12.38 -5.89
C CYS A 45 20.38 -11.35 -6.27
N LEU A 46 20.68 -10.54 -7.27
CA LEU A 46 19.69 -9.66 -7.90
C LEU A 46 19.07 -10.37 -9.10
N THR A 47 17.74 -10.32 -9.20
CA THR A 47 17.07 -10.92 -10.36
C THR A 47 17.42 -10.16 -11.64
N PRO A 48 17.66 -10.85 -12.77
CA PRO A 48 17.81 -10.21 -14.06
C PRO A 48 16.46 -9.70 -14.58
N ALA A 49 16.49 -8.77 -15.56
CA ALA A 49 15.30 -8.39 -16.28
C ALA A 49 14.76 -9.57 -17.12
N GLN A 50 13.43 -9.66 -17.24
CA GLN A 50 12.73 -10.66 -18.03
C GLN A 50 11.75 -10.00 -18.99
N ALA A 51 11.57 -10.59 -20.16
CA ALA A 51 10.63 -10.08 -21.15
C ALA A 51 9.15 -10.40 -20.82
N LEU A 52 8.91 -11.47 -20.08
CA LEU A 52 7.59 -11.98 -19.80
C LEU A 52 7.38 -12.19 -18.29
N THR A 53 6.14 -12.05 -17.87
CA THR A 53 5.69 -12.41 -16.53
C THR A 53 5.51 -13.92 -16.39
N GLY A 54 5.58 -14.42 -15.18
CA GLY A 54 5.31 -15.83 -14.87
C GLY A 54 6.27 -16.43 -13.87
N LEU A 55 6.10 -17.72 -13.63
CA LEU A 55 6.93 -18.51 -12.74
C LEU A 55 8.16 -19.04 -13.50
N LEU A 56 9.35 -18.77 -12.99
CA LEU A 56 10.60 -19.26 -13.50
C LEU A 56 11.36 -20.02 -12.41
N ALA A 57 11.98 -21.13 -12.77
CA ALA A 57 12.85 -21.87 -11.88
C ALA A 57 14.10 -21.05 -11.57
N LEU A 58 14.54 -21.11 -10.32
CA LEU A 58 15.77 -20.53 -9.83
C LEU A 58 16.67 -21.67 -9.38
N GLU A 59 17.81 -21.83 -10.01
CA GLU A 59 18.73 -22.93 -9.80
C GLU A 59 20.15 -22.40 -9.57
N VAL A 60 20.95 -23.12 -8.81
CA VAL A 60 22.30 -22.71 -8.40
C VAL A 60 23.34 -23.61 -9.04
N SER A 61 24.48 -23.05 -9.44
CA SER A 61 25.62 -23.78 -10.01
C SER A 61 26.92 -23.26 -9.44
N ARG A 62 27.91 -24.19 -9.34
CA ARG A 62 29.31 -23.90 -8.99
C ARG A 62 30.22 -23.72 -10.20
N ASN A 63 29.83 -24.23 -11.36
CA ASN A 63 30.66 -24.29 -12.56
C ASN A 63 29.97 -23.71 -13.80
N SER A 64 28.78 -23.13 -13.64
CA SER A 64 27.94 -22.58 -14.71
C SER A 64 27.44 -23.60 -15.75
N HIS A 65 27.62 -24.89 -15.50
CA HIS A 65 27.21 -26.00 -16.37
C HIS A 65 26.21 -26.91 -15.68
N ASP A 66 26.52 -27.37 -14.47
CA ASP A 66 25.68 -28.26 -13.68
C ASP A 66 24.85 -27.43 -12.67
N PHE A 67 23.57 -27.43 -12.83
CA PHE A 67 22.64 -26.69 -11.99
C PHE A 67 21.83 -27.62 -11.08
N THR A 68 21.41 -27.09 -9.92
CA THR A 68 20.44 -27.80 -9.08
C THR A 68 19.15 -28.04 -9.85
N GLY A 69 18.40 -29.09 -9.45
CA GLY A 69 17.12 -29.44 -10.09
C GLY A 69 15.96 -29.35 -9.09
N ASP A 70 16.04 -28.45 -8.10
CA ASP A 70 15.08 -28.35 -7.00
C ASP A 70 13.79 -27.63 -7.40
N GLU A 71 13.72 -27.06 -8.61
CA GLU A 71 12.57 -26.34 -9.20
C GLU A 71 11.98 -25.26 -8.28
N VAL A 72 12.83 -24.56 -7.55
CA VAL A 72 12.40 -23.44 -6.70
C VAL A 72 11.91 -22.31 -7.59
N LEU A 73 10.63 -21.97 -7.51
CA LEU A 73 9.99 -21.04 -8.41
C LEU A 73 10.06 -19.59 -7.88
N PHE A 74 10.44 -18.68 -8.75
CA PHE A 74 10.34 -17.24 -8.57
C PHE A 74 9.32 -16.67 -9.57
N GLU A 75 8.42 -15.81 -9.10
CA GLU A 75 7.40 -15.20 -9.93
C GLU A 75 7.83 -13.81 -10.40
N TYR A 76 7.90 -13.60 -11.71
CA TYR A 76 8.02 -12.30 -12.33
C TYR A 76 6.65 -11.69 -12.58
N GLN A 77 6.47 -10.48 -12.12
CA GLN A 77 5.23 -9.72 -12.23
C GLN A 77 5.42 -8.51 -13.13
N ALA A 78 4.34 -8.11 -13.81
CA ALA A 78 4.31 -6.85 -14.55
C ALA A 78 4.51 -5.66 -13.59
N LEU A 79 4.98 -4.55 -14.14
CA LEU A 79 4.97 -3.28 -13.42
C LEU A 79 3.53 -2.92 -13.07
N LEU A 80 3.36 -2.38 -11.88
CA LEU A 80 2.07 -1.87 -11.44
C LEU A 80 1.72 -0.59 -12.22
N ARG A 81 0.47 -0.47 -12.60
CA ARG A 81 -0.10 0.79 -13.01
C ARG A 81 -1.09 1.25 -11.96
N LEU A 82 -0.88 2.42 -11.41
CA LEU A 82 -1.79 3.08 -10.48
C LEU A 82 -2.51 4.19 -11.23
N ASP A 83 -3.84 4.13 -11.28
CA ASP A 83 -4.65 5.05 -12.05
C ASP A 83 -5.27 6.13 -11.16
N GLU A 84 -5.80 5.75 -9.99
CA GLU A 84 -6.58 6.65 -9.13
C GLU A 84 -6.50 6.27 -7.65
N LEU A 85 -6.69 7.28 -6.78
CA LEU A 85 -6.99 7.12 -5.36
C LEU A 85 -8.38 7.67 -5.08
N ALA A 86 -9.21 6.91 -4.38
CA ALA A 86 -10.53 7.35 -3.96
C ALA A 86 -10.81 6.96 -2.48
N PRO A 87 -11.00 7.94 -1.59
CA PRO A 87 -10.79 9.37 -1.78
C PRO A 87 -9.31 9.73 -1.90
N SER A 88 -9.01 10.87 -2.56
CA SER A 88 -7.64 11.39 -2.72
C SER A 88 -7.22 12.37 -1.62
N ARG A 89 -8.06 12.53 -0.59
CA ARG A 89 -7.79 13.40 0.56
C ARG A 89 -8.39 12.84 1.85
N GLY A 90 -7.90 13.28 2.99
CA GLY A 90 -8.40 12.89 4.29
C GLY A 90 -7.72 13.63 5.44
N PRO A 91 -8.21 13.43 6.68
CA PRO A 91 -7.69 14.13 7.85
C PRO A 91 -6.24 13.73 8.17
N ARG A 92 -5.47 14.67 8.71
CA ARG A 92 -4.09 14.44 9.18
C ARG A 92 -3.97 13.34 10.23
N ALA A 93 -5.03 13.08 10.99
CA ALA A 93 -5.08 11.99 11.95
C ALA A 93 -5.08 10.59 11.31
N GLY A 94 -5.17 10.52 9.98
CA GLY A 94 -5.27 9.26 9.25
C GLY A 94 -6.64 8.60 9.37
N GLY A 95 -6.67 7.27 9.19
CA GLY A 95 -7.91 6.48 9.31
C GLY A 95 -8.79 6.46 8.07
N THR A 96 -8.50 7.27 7.05
CA THR A 96 -9.26 7.27 5.80
C THR A 96 -9.07 5.94 5.06
N ALA A 97 -10.17 5.23 4.79
CA ALA A 97 -10.15 4.07 3.93
C ALA A 97 -10.04 4.51 2.47
N VAL A 98 -8.92 4.18 1.83
CA VAL A 98 -8.60 4.58 0.46
C VAL A 98 -8.63 3.37 -0.46
N VAL A 99 -9.31 3.48 -1.57
CA VAL A 99 -9.24 2.54 -2.69
C VAL A 99 -8.17 3.02 -3.66
N ILE A 100 -7.28 2.14 -4.05
CA ILE A 100 -6.29 2.35 -5.09
C ILE A 100 -6.75 1.57 -6.30
N ALA A 101 -7.15 2.27 -7.35
CA ALA A 101 -7.47 1.67 -8.64
C ALA A 101 -6.22 1.61 -9.53
N GLY A 102 -6.11 0.55 -10.33
CA GLY A 102 -4.95 0.35 -11.17
C GLY A 102 -4.98 -0.97 -11.94
N ALA A 103 -3.81 -1.53 -12.22
CA ALA A 103 -3.67 -2.83 -12.86
C ALA A 103 -2.41 -3.56 -12.39
N GLY A 104 -2.44 -4.88 -12.47
CA GLY A 104 -1.31 -5.75 -12.15
C GLY A 104 -1.21 -6.14 -10.67
N PHE A 105 -2.28 -5.93 -9.88
CA PHE A 105 -2.27 -6.33 -8.48
C PHE A 105 -2.37 -7.86 -8.32
N SER A 106 -1.36 -8.45 -7.68
CA SER A 106 -1.23 -9.89 -7.50
C SER A 106 -1.85 -10.37 -6.19
N GLN A 107 -2.78 -11.32 -6.30
CA GLN A 107 -3.32 -12.02 -5.14
C GLN A 107 -2.24 -12.80 -4.39
N ARG A 108 -1.29 -13.38 -5.11
CA ARG A 108 -0.17 -14.15 -4.51
C ARG A 108 0.73 -13.26 -3.66
N SER A 109 1.10 -12.07 -4.14
CA SER A 109 1.90 -11.12 -3.36
C SER A 109 1.18 -10.67 -2.10
N ALA A 110 -0.13 -10.47 -2.17
CA ALA A 110 -0.96 -10.14 -1.02
C ALA A 110 -1.02 -11.30 -0.01
N ALA A 111 -1.21 -12.54 -0.48
CA ALA A 111 -1.21 -13.74 0.37
C ALA A 111 0.13 -13.96 1.08
N LEU A 112 1.25 -13.52 0.48
CA LEU A 112 2.58 -13.55 1.06
C LEU A 112 2.90 -12.33 1.94
N ALA A 113 1.93 -11.44 2.15
CA ALA A 113 2.07 -10.18 2.90
C ALA A 113 3.15 -9.23 2.34
N TYR A 114 3.39 -9.27 1.02
CA TYR A 114 4.36 -8.38 0.34
C TYR A 114 3.71 -7.14 -0.26
N THR A 115 2.36 -7.06 -0.26
CA THR A 115 1.65 -5.93 -0.85
C THR A 115 1.46 -4.82 0.19
N HIS A 116 2.10 -3.68 -0.05
CA HIS A 116 2.03 -2.50 0.82
C HIS A 116 1.86 -1.24 0.00
N ALA A 117 1.21 -0.25 0.61
CA ALA A 117 1.26 1.12 0.12
C ALA A 117 2.19 1.96 1.00
N ARG A 118 2.76 3.00 0.41
CA ARG A 118 3.59 3.96 1.12
C ARG A 118 3.05 5.36 0.87
N PHE A 119 2.67 6.04 1.95
CA PHE A 119 2.30 7.46 1.97
C PHE A 119 3.54 8.24 2.39
N ASN A 120 4.23 8.85 1.41
CA ASN A 120 5.56 9.42 1.59
C ASN A 120 6.54 8.38 2.17
N THR A 121 6.87 8.44 3.45
CA THR A 121 7.74 7.48 4.16
C THR A 121 6.96 6.43 4.95
N SER A 122 5.69 6.67 5.25
CA SER A 122 4.85 5.79 6.07
C SER A 122 4.34 4.60 5.27
N ARG A 123 4.74 3.39 5.65
CA ARG A 123 4.32 2.13 5.04
C ARG A 123 3.09 1.58 5.74
N VAL A 124 2.09 1.19 4.97
CA VAL A 124 0.87 0.55 5.46
C VAL A 124 0.55 -0.72 4.65
N PRO A 125 -0.04 -1.75 5.26
CA PRO A 125 -0.49 -2.92 4.53
C PRO A 125 -1.57 -2.56 3.53
N ALA A 126 -1.53 -3.20 2.35
CA ALA A 126 -2.56 -3.06 1.32
C ALA A 126 -3.34 -4.36 1.18
N VAL A 127 -4.65 -4.28 1.28
CA VAL A 127 -5.57 -5.42 1.15
C VAL A 127 -5.95 -5.58 -0.32
N TRP A 128 -5.61 -6.71 -0.90
CA TRP A 128 -5.98 -7.06 -2.26
C TRP A 128 -7.49 -7.34 -2.36
N ARG A 129 -8.16 -6.81 -3.37
CA ARG A 129 -9.55 -7.04 -3.69
C ARG A 129 -9.71 -7.68 -5.06
N SER A 130 -8.95 -7.17 -6.04
CA SER A 130 -8.92 -7.71 -7.40
C SER A 130 -7.59 -7.35 -8.07
N ALA A 131 -7.40 -7.82 -9.30
CA ALA A 131 -6.23 -7.42 -10.11
C ALA A 131 -6.19 -5.92 -10.45
N SER A 132 -7.28 -5.19 -10.17
CA SER A 132 -7.41 -3.74 -10.43
C SER A 132 -7.75 -2.91 -9.19
N GLU A 133 -7.88 -3.52 -8.00
CA GLU A 133 -8.27 -2.82 -6.76
C GLU A 133 -7.46 -3.29 -5.55
N LEU A 134 -6.85 -2.32 -4.85
CA LEU A 134 -6.34 -2.48 -3.49
C LEU A 134 -7.07 -1.55 -2.53
N ARG A 135 -7.14 -1.92 -1.27
CA ARG A 135 -7.63 -1.07 -0.17
C ARG A 135 -6.56 -0.87 0.87
N VAL A 136 -6.42 0.37 1.30
CA VAL A 136 -5.46 0.77 2.33
C VAL A 136 -6.14 1.72 3.31
N VAL A 137 -5.56 1.85 4.50
CA VAL A 137 -5.95 2.88 5.45
C VAL A 137 -4.84 3.91 5.49
N ALA A 138 -5.15 5.17 5.21
CA ALA A 138 -4.18 6.25 5.26
C ALA A 138 -3.63 6.38 6.68
N PRO A 139 -2.30 6.41 6.87
CA PRO A 139 -1.70 6.61 8.19
C PRO A 139 -1.85 8.06 8.64
N GLU A 140 -1.56 8.34 9.91
CA GLU A 140 -1.38 9.71 10.39
C GLU A 140 -0.21 10.38 9.66
N HIS A 141 -0.39 11.65 9.29
CA HIS A 141 0.64 12.47 8.62
C HIS A 141 0.39 13.96 8.86
N ALA A 142 1.43 14.78 8.74
CA ALA A 142 1.26 16.23 8.72
C ALA A 142 0.40 16.66 7.53
N ALA A 143 -0.34 17.77 7.66
CA ALA A 143 -1.14 18.33 6.59
C ALA A 143 -0.28 18.64 5.35
N GLY A 144 -0.84 18.42 4.16
CA GLY A 144 -0.19 18.62 2.88
C GLY A 144 -0.28 17.44 1.94
N MET A 145 0.26 17.60 0.74
CA MET A 145 0.25 16.56 -0.29
C MET A 145 1.41 15.58 -0.10
N VAL A 146 1.10 14.30 -0.15
CA VAL A 146 2.07 13.21 -0.10
C VAL A 146 1.98 12.31 -1.32
N ARG A 147 3.10 11.71 -1.70
CA ARG A 147 3.12 10.70 -2.76
C ARG A 147 2.66 9.36 -2.20
N VAL A 148 1.84 8.68 -3.00
CA VAL A 148 1.42 7.30 -2.73
C VAL A 148 2.01 6.38 -3.78
N ALA A 149 2.68 5.35 -3.33
CA ALA A 149 3.26 4.30 -4.15
C ALA A 149 2.93 2.93 -3.56
N VAL A 150 2.92 1.90 -4.39
CA VAL A 150 2.59 0.53 -4.01
C VAL A 150 3.75 -0.40 -4.32
N THR A 151 3.96 -1.40 -3.48
CA THR A 151 4.89 -2.50 -3.72
C THR A 151 4.16 -3.84 -3.64
N GLN A 152 4.66 -4.83 -4.36
CA GLN A 152 4.20 -6.23 -4.30
C GLN A 152 5.32 -7.21 -3.94
N ASN A 153 6.52 -6.71 -3.65
CA ASN A 153 7.66 -7.52 -3.24
C ASN A 153 8.45 -6.91 -2.08
N ASP A 154 7.91 -5.85 -1.50
CA ASP A 154 8.48 -5.10 -0.38
C ASP A 154 9.84 -4.43 -0.65
N GLN A 155 10.21 -4.32 -1.91
CA GLN A 155 11.48 -3.72 -2.35
C GLN A 155 11.28 -2.57 -3.34
N GLN A 156 10.62 -2.84 -4.47
CA GLN A 156 10.34 -1.84 -5.48
C GLN A 156 8.95 -1.24 -5.29
N TYR A 157 8.88 0.08 -5.25
CA TYR A 157 7.64 0.84 -5.14
C TYR A 157 7.30 1.53 -6.45
N GLU A 158 6.10 1.29 -6.95
CA GLU A 158 5.57 1.82 -8.20
C GLU A 158 4.48 2.85 -7.92
N GLY A 159 4.32 3.79 -8.87
CA GLY A 159 3.25 4.79 -8.86
C GLY A 159 3.67 6.14 -8.31
N ARG A 160 2.85 7.15 -8.67
CA ARG A 160 3.07 8.56 -8.33
C ARG A 160 1.75 9.27 -8.05
N LEU A 161 0.78 8.55 -7.49
CA LEU A 161 -0.46 9.18 -7.06
C LEU A 161 -0.21 10.09 -5.87
N THR A 162 -1.10 11.03 -5.64
CA THR A 162 -1.00 11.97 -4.53
C THR A 162 -2.22 11.87 -3.64
N PHE A 163 -1.99 11.95 -2.33
CA PHE A 163 -3.01 12.03 -1.31
C PHE A 163 -2.82 13.31 -0.52
N GLU A 164 -3.88 14.07 -0.28
CA GLU A 164 -3.84 15.32 0.46
C GLU A 164 -4.30 15.10 1.90
N TYR A 165 -3.40 15.37 2.84
CA TYR A 165 -3.75 15.41 4.25
C TYR A 165 -4.24 16.81 4.64
N GLU A 166 -5.47 16.87 5.10
CA GLU A 166 -6.11 18.11 5.48
C GLU A 166 -6.05 18.32 6.99
N ASP A 167 -5.89 19.59 7.41
CA ASP A 167 -5.97 19.96 8.81
C ASP A 167 -7.46 20.04 9.20
N GLY A 168 -7.96 18.98 9.81
CA GLY A 168 -9.37 18.69 10.07
C GLY A 168 -10.07 19.59 11.07
N SER A 169 -9.56 20.78 11.31
CA SER A 169 -10.19 21.71 12.24
C SER A 169 -11.43 22.36 11.61
N PRO A 170 -12.61 22.24 12.24
CA PRO A 170 -13.76 23.01 11.81
C PRO A 170 -13.44 24.51 11.94
N THR A 171 -13.73 25.26 10.89
CA THR A 171 -13.51 26.72 10.86
C THR A 171 -14.66 27.49 11.45
N SER A 172 -15.87 26.90 11.46
CA SER A 172 -17.05 27.48 12.08
C SER A 172 -18.01 26.44 12.64
N ILE A 173 -18.77 26.85 13.63
CA ILE A 173 -19.81 26.07 14.27
C ILE A 173 -21.05 26.95 14.39
N GLU A 174 -22.22 26.43 14.01
CA GLU A 174 -23.51 27.13 14.09
C GLU A 174 -24.62 26.16 14.51
N PRO A 175 -25.47 26.53 15.53
CA PRO A 175 -25.30 27.67 16.42
C PRO A 175 -24.12 27.49 17.41
N ARG A 176 -23.60 28.60 17.95
CA ARG A 176 -22.49 28.57 18.93
C ARG A 176 -22.93 28.33 20.35
N THR A 177 -24.22 28.39 20.59
CA THR A 177 -24.85 28.22 21.92
C THR A 177 -26.04 27.30 21.82
N GLY A 178 -26.32 26.56 22.89
CA GLY A 178 -27.45 25.67 23.00
C GLY A 178 -27.84 25.44 24.45
N PRO A 179 -29.04 24.87 24.70
CA PRO A 179 -29.48 24.55 26.04
C PRO A 179 -28.60 23.47 26.68
N VAL A 180 -28.39 23.55 27.98
CA VAL A 180 -27.58 22.59 28.75
C VAL A 180 -28.12 21.14 28.64
N ARG A 181 -29.43 21.01 28.37
CA ARG A 181 -30.07 19.69 28.20
C ARG A 181 -29.77 19.03 26.85
N GLY A 182 -29.00 19.70 25.98
CA GLY A 182 -28.67 19.19 24.65
C GLY A 182 -29.83 19.34 23.65
N GLY A 183 -29.80 18.52 22.59
CA GLY A 183 -30.78 18.50 21.51
C GLY A 183 -30.64 19.63 20.48
N THR A 184 -29.53 20.38 20.51
CA THR A 184 -29.24 21.40 19.50
C THR A 184 -28.59 20.75 18.27
N ALA A 185 -29.18 20.95 17.11
CA ALA A 185 -28.55 20.59 15.85
C ALA A 185 -27.43 21.60 15.52
N VAL A 186 -26.22 21.16 15.53
CA VAL A 186 -25.01 21.97 15.30
C VAL A 186 -24.44 21.64 13.93
N VAL A 187 -24.17 22.65 13.13
CA VAL A 187 -23.52 22.51 11.83
C VAL A 187 -22.08 22.97 11.93
N LEU A 188 -21.18 22.08 11.55
CA LEU A 188 -19.73 22.31 11.50
C LEU A 188 -19.31 22.53 10.06
N ARG A 189 -18.54 23.60 9.79
CA ARG A 189 -17.95 23.89 8.48
C ARG A 189 -16.44 23.96 8.59
N GLY A 190 -15.72 23.44 7.58
CA GLY A 190 -14.25 23.46 7.52
C GLY A 190 -13.72 22.63 6.38
N ALA A 191 -12.44 22.81 6.06
CA ALA A 191 -11.79 22.17 4.90
C ALA A 191 -11.89 20.63 4.92
N SER A 192 -11.80 20.02 6.08
CA SER A 192 -11.82 18.56 6.23
C SER A 192 -13.20 17.96 6.45
N VAL A 193 -14.21 18.80 6.60
CA VAL A 193 -15.59 18.34 6.70
C VAL A 193 -16.08 17.85 5.32
N HIS A 194 -15.45 18.36 4.24
CA HIS A 194 -15.80 18.01 2.85
C HIS A 194 -15.23 16.67 2.35
N GLY A 195 -14.31 16.04 3.07
CA GLY A 195 -13.51 14.89 2.58
C GLY A 195 -14.29 13.62 2.27
N VAL A 196 -15.62 13.61 2.39
CA VAL A 196 -16.40 12.38 2.32
C VAL A 196 -17.47 12.37 1.24
N ALA A 197 -17.84 13.53 0.69
CA ALA A 197 -18.92 13.61 -0.30
C ALA A 197 -18.60 12.95 -1.65
N HIS A 198 -17.34 12.68 -1.98
CA HIS A 198 -16.93 12.06 -3.24
C HIS A 198 -16.62 10.55 -3.16
N GLY A 199 -16.70 9.93 -2.00
CA GLY A 199 -16.38 8.49 -1.78
C GLY A 199 -17.55 7.52 -1.96
N VAL A 200 -18.70 7.94 -2.45
CA VAL A 200 -19.92 7.11 -2.52
C VAL A 200 -19.84 5.97 -3.55
N ALA A 201 -18.86 5.98 -4.46
CA ALA A 201 -18.77 4.98 -5.53
C ALA A 201 -18.41 3.56 -5.07
N TYR A 202 -17.94 3.35 -3.84
CA TYR A 202 -17.41 2.04 -3.41
C TYR A 202 -18.07 1.44 -2.17
N GLY A 203 -19.23 1.94 -1.75
CA GLY A 203 -20.06 1.28 -0.70
C GLY A 203 -19.46 1.26 0.71
N LEU A 204 -18.47 2.09 1.00
CA LEU A 204 -17.96 2.30 2.34
C LEU A 204 -18.67 3.54 2.93
N ALA A 205 -19.73 3.32 3.70
CA ALA A 205 -20.33 4.38 4.51
C ALA A 205 -19.29 4.84 5.54
N GLN A 206 -18.65 5.97 5.30
CA GLN A 206 -17.80 6.59 6.32
C GLN A 206 -18.72 7.21 7.37
N ARG A 207 -18.59 6.71 8.60
CA ARG A 207 -19.27 7.31 9.76
C ARG A 207 -18.43 8.49 10.22
N ALA A 208 -19.08 9.63 10.40
CA ALA A 208 -18.50 10.79 11.05
C ALA A 208 -19.07 10.90 12.47
N PHE A 209 -18.28 11.47 13.35
CA PHE A 209 -18.64 11.63 14.75
C PHE A 209 -18.24 13.03 15.23
N CYS A 210 -19.04 13.60 16.09
CA CYS A 210 -18.72 14.82 16.82
C CYS A 210 -18.42 14.50 18.28
N LYS A 211 -17.39 15.13 18.82
CA LYS A 211 -17.09 15.10 20.25
C LYS A 211 -17.11 16.51 20.80
N PHE A 212 -18.01 16.74 21.72
CA PHE A 212 -18.07 17.99 22.50
C PHE A 212 -17.31 17.78 23.81
N ALA A 213 -16.57 18.79 24.25
CA ALA A 213 -15.75 18.68 25.47
C ALA A 213 -16.61 18.26 26.68
N GLY A 214 -16.24 17.16 27.34
CA GLY A 214 -16.93 16.63 28.51
C GLY A 214 -18.22 15.84 28.21
N LEU A 215 -18.54 15.61 26.93
CA LEU A 215 -19.70 14.82 26.49
C LEU A 215 -19.27 13.58 25.74
N ASP A 216 -20.21 12.64 25.57
CA ASP A 216 -20.01 11.45 24.73
C ASP A 216 -19.87 11.80 23.25
N VAL A 217 -19.35 10.87 22.49
CA VAL A 217 -19.24 10.97 21.04
C VAL A 217 -20.62 10.72 20.43
N VAL A 218 -21.08 11.64 19.58
CA VAL A 218 -22.38 11.55 18.89
C VAL A 218 -22.18 11.32 17.39
N ASP A 219 -23.10 10.59 16.76
CA ASP A 219 -23.11 10.40 15.32
C ASP A 219 -23.28 11.73 14.60
N ALA A 220 -22.59 11.89 13.48
CA ALA A 220 -22.68 13.05 12.62
C ALA A 220 -23.18 12.66 11.23
N SER A 221 -23.98 13.52 10.62
CA SER A 221 -24.46 13.39 9.25
C SER A 221 -23.80 14.43 8.35
N PHE A 222 -23.42 14.00 7.13
CA PHE A 222 -22.97 14.95 6.10
C PHE A 222 -24.15 15.59 5.41
N GLU A 223 -24.10 16.90 5.26
CA GLU A 223 -25.07 17.68 4.51
C GLU A 223 -24.61 17.84 3.05
N GLY A 224 -25.55 18.10 2.14
CA GLY A 224 -25.26 18.21 0.70
C GLY A 224 -24.30 19.35 0.32
N ASP A 225 -24.08 20.32 1.21
CA ASP A 225 -23.14 21.45 1.04
C ASP A 225 -21.73 21.14 1.58
N GLY A 226 -21.50 19.89 2.03
CA GLY A 226 -20.23 19.45 2.59
C GLY A 226 -20.03 19.84 4.06
N SER A 227 -21.01 20.37 4.74
CA SER A 227 -20.98 20.58 6.18
C SER A 227 -21.32 19.29 6.94
N LEU A 228 -20.97 19.24 8.23
CA LEU A 228 -21.24 18.14 9.12
C LEU A 228 -22.28 18.57 10.18
N ARG A 229 -23.33 17.80 10.33
CA ARG A 229 -24.40 18.06 11.32
C ARG A 229 -24.33 17.06 12.45
N CYS A 230 -24.37 17.56 13.68
CA CYS A 230 -24.40 16.78 14.91
C CYS A 230 -25.53 17.26 15.82
N LEU A 231 -26.03 16.38 16.70
CA LEU A 231 -26.94 16.73 17.79
C LEU A 231 -26.13 16.70 19.10
N THR A 232 -26.22 17.83 19.86
CA THR A 232 -25.58 17.93 21.20
C THR A 232 -26.36 17.17 22.25
#